data_25b345dcd89f95331c7762610f272082
#
_entry.id   25b345dcd89f95331c7762610f272082
#
_cell.length_a   1.000
_cell.length_b   1.000
_cell.length_c   1.000
_cell.angle_alpha   90.00
_cell.angle_beta   90.00
_cell.angle_gamma   90.00
#
_symmetry.space_group_name_H-M   'P 1'
#
loop_
_entity.id
_entity.type
_entity.pdbx_description
1 polymer ?
#
loop_
_entity_poly.entity_id
_entity_poly.type
_entity_poly.pdbx_seq_one_letter_code
_entity_poly.pdbx_strand_id
1 'polypeptide(L)'
;MLYFLIAAAAVAGVAAWTDAKTGHIPNWLTLGALGAALVAHFFAGIAFAHSWRGGFTGLGASAAGAVVCALVPAFFYWRGAIGGGDIKLFAAIGALCHPMDGLEAETYAFIAAALIAPAQLAYKGLLFQTLGRSLALVVNPFRKAENRKETPPELMTWFRLGPSIFVGAAVMVLMHWGEQP
;
A
#
# COMPACT_ATOMS: atom_id res chain seq x y z
N MET A 1 -5.54 -19.91 5.48
CA MET A 1 -4.94 -18.72 4.88
C MET A 1 -5.92 -17.56 4.78
N LEU A 2 -7.16 -17.79 4.37
CA LEU A 2 -8.22 -16.78 4.17
C LEU A 2 -8.40 -15.78 5.34
N TYR A 3 -8.30 -16.25 6.60
CA TYR A 3 -8.44 -15.37 7.78
C TYR A 3 -7.40 -14.23 7.81
N PHE A 4 -6.19 -14.50 7.38
CA PHE A 4 -5.13 -13.48 7.32
C PHE A 4 -5.38 -12.48 6.17
N LEU A 5 -5.89 -12.95 5.04
CA LEU A 5 -6.27 -12.07 3.91
C LEU A 5 -7.42 -11.14 4.31
N ILE A 6 -8.44 -11.68 4.99
CA ILE A 6 -9.55 -10.88 5.52
C ILE A 6 -9.05 -9.88 6.57
N ALA A 7 -8.14 -10.29 7.46
CA ALA A 7 -7.54 -9.39 8.44
C ALA A 7 -6.77 -8.25 7.75
N ALA A 8 -6.02 -8.54 6.69
CA ALA A 8 -5.32 -7.53 5.90
C ALA A 8 -6.29 -6.53 5.26
N ALA A 9 -7.38 -7.01 4.67
CA ALA A 9 -8.42 -6.14 4.10
C ALA A 9 -9.13 -5.30 5.19
N ALA A 10 -9.37 -5.86 6.37
CA ALA A 10 -9.94 -5.11 7.50
C ALA A 10 -8.99 -4.00 7.99
N VAL A 11 -7.69 -4.29 8.14
CA VAL A 11 -6.67 -3.29 8.49
C VAL A 11 -6.59 -2.20 7.42
N ALA A 12 -6.58 -2.58 6.14
CA ALA A 12 -6.59 -1.63 5.03
C ALA A 12 -7.87 -0.77 5.02
N GLY A 13 -9.03 -1.34 5.35
CA GLY A 13 -10.31 -0.62 5.45
C GLY A 13 -10.30 0.44 6.56
N VAL A 14 -9.80 0.09 7.74
CA VAL A 14 -9.63 1.05 8.84
C VAL A 14 -8.62 2.13 8.48
N ALA A 15 -7.51 1.76 7.83
CA ALA A 15 -6.51 2.70 7.34
C ALA A 15 -7.09 3.65 6.29
N ALA A 16 -7.86 3.14 5.32
CA ALA A 16 -8.54 3.93 4.30
C ALA A 16 -9.52 4.94 4.92
N TRP A 17 -10.28 4.51 5.93
CA TRP A 17 -11.21 5.37 6.65
C TRP A 17 -10.50 6.51 7.39
N THR A 18 -9.43 6.18 8.12
CA THR A 18 -8.65 7.20 8.86
C THR A 18 -7.94 8.14 7.90
N ASP A 19 -7.34 7.63 6.83
CA ASP A 19 -6.69 8.43 5.79
C ASP A 19 -7.69 9.34 5.09
N ALA A 20 -8.88 8.84 4.74
CA ALA A 20 -9.93 9.63 4.11
C ALA A 20 -10.44 10.77 5.02
N LYS A 21 -10.48 10.58 6.35
CA LYS A 21 -10.94 11.60 7.29
C LYS A 21 -9.84 12.59 7.69
N THR A 22 -8.68 12.07 8.05
CA THR A 22 -7.62 12.86 8.71
C THR A 22 -6.41 13.13 7.82
N GLY A 23 -6.29 12.43 6.66
CA GLY A 23 -5.09 12.47 5.83
C GLY A 23 -3.88 11.79 6.48
N HIS A 24 -4.13 10.93 7.46
CA HIS A 24 -3.07 10.26 8.22
C HIS A 24 -3.46 8.83 8.59
N ILE A 25 -2.51 7.90 8.40
CA ILE A 25 -2.67 6.50 8.82
C ILE A 25 -2.00 6.35 10.20
N PRO A 26 -2.76 5.96 11.26
CA PRO A 26 -2.20 5.88 12.60
C PRO A 26 -1.12 4.79 12.74
N ASN A 27 -0.01 5.12 13.40
CA ASN A 27 1.07 4.17 13.62
C ASN A 27 0.64 2.96 14.48
N TRP A 28 -0.28 3.14 15.44
CA TRP A 28 -0.78 2.04 16.26
C TRP A 28 -1.48 0.97 15.42
N LEU A 29 -2.17 1.37 14.34
CA LEU A 29 -2.85 0.44 13.44
C LEU A 29 -1.84 -0.34 12.61
N THR A 30 -0.91 0.34 11.94
CA THR A 30 0.05 -0.29 11.02
C THR A 30 1.09 -1.13 11.77
N LEU A 31 1.70 -0.58 12.82
CA LEU A 31 2.69 -1.31 13.61
C LEU A 31 2.05 -2.38 14.50
N GLY A 32 0.84 -2.12 15.00
CA GLY A 32 0.06 -3.12 15.75
C GLY A 32 -0.31 -4.30 14.87
N ALA A 33 -0.81 -4.06 13.64
CA ALA A 33 -1.12 -5.12 12.69
C ALA A 33 0.12 -5.90 12.26
N LEU A 34 1.25 -5.22 12.00
CA LEU A 34 2.53 -5.85 11.70
C LEU A 34 2.99 -6.78 12.83
N GLY A 35 3.01 -6.27 14.06
CA GLY A 35 3.39 -7.07 15.23
C GLY A 35 2.45 -8.26 15.47
N ALA A 36 1.14 -8.04 15.36
CA ALA A 36 0.14 -9.09 15.47
C ALA A 36 0.30 -10.17 14.38
N ALA A 37 0.62 -9.77 13.14
CA ALA A 37 0.88 -10.70 12.04
C ALA A 37 2.07 -11.63 12.34
N LEU A 38 3.20 -11.06 12.77
CA LEU A 38 4.40 -11.83 13.12
C LEU A 38 4.11 -12.87 14.20
N VAL A 39 3.43 -12.45 15.28
CA VAL A 39 3.06 -13.33 16.41
C VAL A 39 2.06 -14.39 15.94
N ALA A 40 1.03 -14.01 15.20
CA ALA A 40 0.00 -14.94 14.72
C ALA A 40 0.58 -16.00 13.78
N HIS A 41 1.46 -15.62 12.84
CA HIS A 41 2.11 -16.58 11.94
C HIS A 41 3.10 -17.50 12.67
N PHE A 42 3.77 -17.02 13.73
CA PHE A 42 4.59 -17.88 14.56
C PHE A 42 3.76 -18.98 15.22
N PHE A 43 2.66 -18.63 15.88
CA PHE A 43 1.81 -19.63 16.54
C PHE A 43 1.05 -20.50 15.54
N ALA A 44 0.57 -19.95 14.43
CA ALA A 44 -0.04 -20.74 13.37
C ALA A 44 0.94 -21.75 12.76
N GLY A 45 2.20 -21.35 12.58
CA GLY A 45 3.25 -22.23 12.10
C GLY A 45 3.56 -23.37 13.06
N ILE A 46 3.56 -23.12 14.38
CA ILE A 46 3.68 -24.18 15.41
C ILE A 46 2.48 -25.12 15.33
N ALA A 47 1.27 -24.58 15.30
CA ALA A 47 0.04 -25.38 15.28
C ALA A 47 -0.06 -26.27 14.03
N PHE A 48 0.34 -25.75 12.87
CA PHE A 48 0.28 -26.49 11.60
C PHE A 48 1.36 -27.58 11.49
N ALA A 49 2.61 -27.24 11.85
CA ALA A 49 3.74 -28.17 11.71
C ALA A 49 4.02 -28.99 12.98
N HIS A 50 3.27 -28.77 14.06
CA HIS A 50 3.48 -29.38 15.37
C HIS A 50 4.94 -29.27 15.88
N SER A 51 5.65 -28.19 15.51
CA SER A 51 7.07 -28.01 15.82
C SER A 51 7.46 -26.53 15.93
N TRP A 52 8.47 -26.25 16.75
CA TRP A 52 9.06 -24.91 16.85
C TRP A 52 9.67 -24.42 15.54
N ARG A 53 10.17 -25.33 14.69
CA ARG A 53 10.67 -25.00 13.36
C ARG A 53 9.55 -24.43 12.50
N GLY A 54 8.34 -24.98 12.57
CA GLY A 54 7.17 -24.42 11.90
C GLY A 54 6.86 -23.00 12.32
N GLY A 55 6.98 -22.69 13.62
CA GLY A 55 6.82 -21.33 14.12
C GLY A 55 7.83 -20.35 13.52
N PHE A 56 9.10 -20.70 13.49
CA PHE A 56 10.14 -19.84 12.90
C PHE A 56 10.01 -19.68 11.39
N THR A 57 9.54 -20.71 10.66
CA THR A 57 9.26 -20.60 9.23
C THR A 57 8.08 -19.67 8.97
N GLY A 58 6.99 -19.76 9.76
CA GLY A 58 5.84 -18.85 9.66
C GLY A 58 6.23 -17.40 9.98
N LEU A 59 7.00 -17.19 11.05
CA LEU A 59 7.55 -15.88 11.39
C LEU A 59 8.42 -15.31 10.26
N GLY A 60 9.32 -16.15 9.71
CA GLY A 60 10.21 -15.75 8.62
C GLY A 60 9.46 -15.37 7.35
N ALA A 61 8.42 -16.12 6.99
CA ALA A 61 7.58 -15.82 5.83
C ALA A 61 6.80 -14.51 6.03
N SER A 62 6.24 -14.28 7.23
CA SER A 62 5.57 -13.03 7.58
C SER A 62 6.53 -11.83 7.54
N ALA A 63 7.73 -11.97 8.12
CA ALA A 63 8.75 -10.92 8.07
C ALA A 63 9.23 -10.65 6.63
N ALA A 64 9.43 -11.68 5.82
CA ALA A 64 9.76 -11.54 4.41
C ALA A 64 8.66 -10.80 3.64
N GLY A 65 7.39 -11.10 3.91
CA GLY A 65 6.24 -10.38 3.34
C GLY A 65 6.27 -8.90 3.68
N ALA A 66 6.53 -8.57 4.95
CA ALA A 66 6.65 -7.18 5.40
C ALA A 66 7.75 -6.42 4.64
N VAL A 67 8.93 -7.02 4.50
CA VAL A 67 10.07 -6.40 3.82
C VAL A 67 9.79 -6.25 2.33
N VAL A 68 9.35 -7.32 1.66
CA VAL A 68 9.11 -7.34 0.21
C VAL A 68 8.06 -6.30 -0.18
N CYS A 69 6.91 -6.26 0.52
CA CYS A 69 5.84 -5.29 0.24
C CYS A 69 6.15 -3.86 0.70
N ALA A 70 7.22 -3.64 1.46
CA ALA A 70 7.70 -2.30 1.77
C ALA A 70 8.65 -1.72 0.72
N LEU A 71 9.29 -2.54 -0.12
CA LEU A 71 10.37 -2.10 -1.03
C LEU A 71 9.89 -1.09 -2.07
N VAL A 72 8.81 -1.42 -2.80
CA VAL A 72 8.28 -0.54 -3.86
C VAL A 72 7.70 0.75 -3.26
N PRO A 73 6.86 0.69 -2.20
CA PRO A 73 6.42 1.90 -1.49
C PRO A 73 7.58 2.74 -0.94
N ALA A 74 8.63 2.11 -0.38
CA ALA A 74 9.79 2.85 0.11
C ALA A 74 10.53 3.62 -1.01
N PHE A 75 10.63 3.04 -2.21
CA PHE A 75 11.15 3.74 -3.37
C PHE A 75 10.31 4.97 -3.74
N PHE A 76 8.97 4.82 -3.76
CA PHE A 76 8.08 5.95 -4.04
C PHE A 76 8.11 7.01 -2.94
N TYR A 77 8.25 6.62 -1.69
CA TYR A 77 8.46 7.53 -0.57
C TYR A 77 9.75 8.34 -0.72
N TRP A 78 10.84 7.67 -1.07
CA TRP A 78 12.11 8.34 -1.32
C TRP A 78 12.01 9.38 -2.45
N ARG A 79 11.14 9.13 -3.44
CA ARG A 79 10.83 10.09 -4.50
C ARG A 79 9.81 11.16 -4.08
N GLY A 80 9.31 11.12 -2.85
CA GLY A 80 8.30 12.06 -2.35
C GLY A 80 6.90 11.86 -2.92
N ALA A 81 6.61 10.69 -3.52
CA ALA A 81 5.34 10.41 -4.17
C ALA A 81 4.25 9.88 -3.22
N ILE A 82 4.63 9.22 -2.11
CA ILE A 82 3.70 8.65 -1.12
C ILE A 82 4.12 8.97 0.30
N GLY A 83 3.23 8.76 1.26
CA GLY A 83 3.47 9.02 2.69
C GLY A 83 4.16 7.86 3.42
N GLY A 84 4.83 8.15 4.53
CA GLY A 84 5.45 7.12 5.38
C GLY A 84 4.43 6.18 6.05
N GLY A 85 3.15 6.59 6.14
CA GLY A 85 2.05 5.76 6.60
C GLY A 85 1.73 4.62 5.64
N ASP A 86 1.79 4.90 4.33
CA ASP A 86 1.51 3.93 3.27
C ASP A 86 2.53 2.79 3.27
N ILE A 87 3.83 3.10 3.46
CA ILE A 87 4.88 2.07 3.55
C ILE A 87 4.59 1.09 4.69
N LYS A 88 4.24 1.64 5.87
CA LYS A 88 3.94 0.82 7.05
C LYS A 88 2.70 -0.03 6.85
N LEU A 89 1.71 0.50 6.12
CA LEU A 89 0.50 -0.24 5.79
C LEU A 89 0.79 -1.39 4.82
N PHE A 90 1.56 -1.16 3.76
CA PHE A 90 1.98 -2.23 2.85
C PHE A 90 2.84 -3.29 3.56
N ALA A 91 3.76 -2.87 4.44
CA ALA A 91 4.52 -3.80 5.28
C ALA A 91 3.60 -4.66 6.16
N ALA A 92 2.57 -4.07 6.77
CA ALA A 92 1.61 -4.80 7.59
C ALA A 92 0.76 -5.78 6.77
N ILE A 93 0.31 -5.38 5.57
CA ILE A 93 -0.41 -6.25 4.63
C ILE A 93 0.50 -7.41 4.19
N GLY A 94 1.74 -7.14 3.78
CA GLY A 94 2.69 -8.17 3.40
C GLY A 94 3.02 -9.14 4.54
N ALA A 95 3.10 -8.65 5.79
CA ALA A 95 3.26 -9.51 6.96
C ALA A 95 2.06 -10.43 7.19
N LEU A 96 0.83 -9.94 6.97
CA LEU A 96 -0.41 -10.71 7.10
C LEU A 96 -0.57 -11.74 5.97
N CYS A 97 -0.27 -11.35 4.73
CA CYS A 97 -0.58 -12.14 3.53
C CYS A 97 0.59 -12.99 3.03
N HIS A 98 1.79 -12.87 3.62
CA HIS A 98 3.04 -13.37 3.05
C HIS A 98 3.47 -12.64 1.75
N PRO A 99 4.68 -12.93 1.20
CA PRO A 99 5.21 -12.11 0.08
C PRO A 99 4.34 -12.11 -1.17
N MET A 100 3.83 -13.26 -1.60
CA MET A 100 3.14 -13.38 -2.90
C MET A 100 1.77 -12.71 -2.88
N ASP A 101 0.93 -13.05 -1.93
CA ASP A 101 -0.42 -12.48 -1.80
C ASP A 101 -0.33 -10.98 -1.43
N GLY A 102 0.70 -10.61 -0.63
CA GLY A 102 0.97 -9.22 -0.30
C GLY A 102 1.35 -8.36 -1.53
N LEU A 103 2.22 -8.88 -2.43
CA LEU A 103 2.55 -8.24 -3.70
C LEU A 103 1.35 -8.17 -4.64
N GLU A 104 0.49 -9.17 -4.62
CA GLU A 104 -0.75 -9.16 -5.39
C GLU A 104 -1.68 -8.02 -4.92
N ALA A 105 -1.91 -7.91 -3.60
CA ALA A 105 -2.67 -6.81 -3.02
C ALA A 105 -2.06 -5.44 -3.34
N GLU A 106 -0.73 -5.33 -3.30
CA GLU A 106 0.01 -4.13 -3.66
C GLU A 106 -0.18 -3.77 -5.14
N THR A 107 -0.10 -4.75 -6.02
CA THR A 107 -0.31 -4.57 -7.46
C THR A 107 -1.72 -4.03 -7.74
N TYR A 108 -2.75 -4.64 -7.17
CA TYR A 108 -4.13 -4.15 -7.30
C TYR A 108 -4.31 -2.77 -6.68
N ALA A 109 -3.63 -2.46 -5.58
CA ALA A 109 -3.67 -1.14 -4.97
C ALA A 109 -3.08 -0.05 -5.90
N PHE A 110 -1.96 -0.33 -6.55
CA PHE A 110 -1.38 0.61 -7.51
C PHE A 110 -2.23 0.75 -8.78
N ILE A 111 -2.84 -0.34 -9.27
CA ILE A 111 -3.80 -0.27 -10.38
C ILE A 111 -5.01 0.59 -9.98
N ALA A 112 -5.58 0.36 -8.80
CA ALA A 112 -6.68 1.17 -8.28
C ALA A 112 -6.28 2.65 -8.14
N ALA A 113 -5.08 2.93 -7.62
CA ALA A 113 -4.55 4.29 -7.52
C ALA A 113 -4.41 4.96 -8.90
N ALA A 114 -3.89 4.22 -9.89
CA ALA A 114 -3.74 4.72 -11.26
C ALA A 114 -5.06 5.04 -11.94
N LEU A 115 -6.16 4.41 -11.52
CA LEU A 115 -7.52 4.70 -12.02
C LEU A 115 -8.20 5.81 -11.22
N ILE A 116 -8.10 5.77 -9.88
CA ILE A 116 -8.80 6.69 -8.97
C ILE A 116 -8.18 8.09 -9.02
N ALA A 117 -6.84 8.21 -9.11
CA ALA A 117 -6.18 9.51 -9.10
C ALA A 117 -6.56 10.38 -10.31
N PRO A 118 -6.50 9.91 -11.57
CA PRO A 118 -6.97 10.68 -12.71
C PRO A 118 -8.47 10.99 -12.66
N ALA A 119 -9.30 10.04 -12.17
CA ALA A 119 -10.75 10.25 -12.03
C ALA A 119 -11.06 11.38 -11.04
N GLN A 120 -10.38 11.44 -9.90
CA GLN A 120 -10.51 12.52 -8.93
C GLN A 120 -10.06 13.88 -9.51
N LEU A 121 -8.96 13.89 -10.28
CA LEU A 121 -8.47 15.09 -10.95
C LEU A 121 -9.45 15.58 -12.03
N ALA A 122 -10.05 14.63 -12.79
CA ALA A 122 -11.06 14.95 -13.78
C ALA A 122 -12.31 15.56 -13.12
N TYR A 123 -12.79 14.97 -12.03
CA TYR A 123 -13.94 15.48 -11.29
C TYR A 123 -13.71 16.90 -10.74
N LYS A 124 -12.47 17.21 -10.31
CA LYS A 124 -12.09 18.56 -9.85
C LYS A 124 -11.80 19.53 -11.00
N GLY A 125 -11.92 19.11 -12.27
CA GLY A 125 -11.59 19.94 -13.44
C GLY A 125 -10.10 20.23 -13.61
N LEU A 126 -9.23 19.55 -12.85
CA LEU A 126 -7.78 19.81 -12.80
C LEU A 126 -6.98 18.83 -13.68
N LEU A 127 -7.63 17.83 -14.31
CA LEU A 127 -6.96 16.77 -15.05
C LEU A 127 -6.03 17.31 -16.14
N PHE A 128 -6.54 18.18 -17.02
CA PHE A 128 -5.74 18.72 -18.13
C PHE A 128 -4.62 19.64 -17.65
N GLN A 129 -4.84 20.39 -16.57
CA GLN A 129 -3.79 21.22 -15.98
C GLN A 129 -2.67 20.37 -15.38
N THR A 130 -3.03 19.27 -14.71
CA THR A 130 -2.06 18.35 -14.09
C THR A 130 -1.30 17.57 -15.15
N LEU A 131 -1.97 17.06 -16.19
CA LEU A 131 -1.33 16.39 -17.31
C LEU A 131 -0.37 17.32 -18.07
N GLY A 132 -0.80 18.55 -18.36
CA GLY A 132 0.06 19.53 -19.02
C GLY A 132 1.30 19.89 -18.19
N ARG A 133 1.18 19.90 -16.86
CA ARG A 133 2.30 20.15 -15.94
C ARG A 133 3.20 18.94 -15.77
N SER A 134 2.64 17.72 -15.68
CA SER A 134 3.43 16.50 -15.64
C SER A 134 4.27 16.34 -16.92
N LEU A 135 3.70 16.63 -18.09
CA LEU A 135 4.44 16.70 -19.34
C LEU A 135 5.52 17.79 -19.32
N ALA A 136 5.20 18.97 -18.76
CA ALA A 136 6.18 20.03 -18.59
C ALA A 136 7.34 19.63 -17.66
N LEU A 137 7.09 18.88 -16.59
CA LEU A 137 8.12 18.35 -15.69
C LEU A 137 9.03 17.31 -16.37
N VAL A 138 8.47 16.45 -17.20
CA VAL A 138 9.25 15.49 -18.00
C VAL A 138 10.14 16.21 -19.03
N VAL A 139 9.65 17.32 -19.59
CA VAL A 139 10.38 18.09 -20.61
C VAL A 139 11.31 19.14 -19.96
N ASN A 140 11.06 19.55 -18.73
CA ASN A 140 11.84 20.58 -18.01
C ASN A 140 13.37 20.30 -17.90
N PRO A 141 13.84 19.04 -17.69
CA PRO A 141 15.27 18.73 -17.67
C PRO A 141 15.99 19.08 -19.00
N PHE A 142 15.24 19.08 -20.12
CA PHE A 142 15.74 19.40 -21.45
C PHE A 142 15.59 20.87 -21.83
N ARG A 143 15.00 21.71 -20.94
CA ARG A 143 14.84 23.15 -21.15
C ARG A 143 15.94 23.95 -20.46
N LYS A 144 16.32 25.10 -21.06
CA LYS A 144 17.26 26.06 -20.45
C LYS A 144 16.69 26.56 -19.12
N ALA A 145 17.59 26.84 -18.15
CA ALA A 145 17.24 27.20 -16.76
C ALA A 145 16.26 28.39 -16.66
N GLU A 146 16.34 29.36 -17.56
CA GLU A 146 15.46 30.55 -17.62
C GLU A 146 13.97 30.24 -17.92
N ASN A 147 13.66 29.09 -18.52
CA ASN A 147 12.30 28.69 -18.93
C ASN A 147 11.70 27.57 -18.07
N ARG A 148 12.28 27.27 -16.91
CA ARG A 148 11.72 26.30 -15.97
C ARG A 148 10.50 26.87 -15.27
N LYS A 149 9.35 26.25 -15.48
CA LYS A 149 8.12 26.62 -14.75
C LYS A 149 8.22 26.07 -13.32
N GLU A 150 8.17 26.97 -12.34
CA GLU A 150 8.00 26.59 -10.94
C GLU A 150 6.62 25.97 -10.74
N THR A 151 6.57 24.85 -10.05
CA THR A 151 5.30 24.22 -9.66
C THR A 151 4.78 24.90 -8.40
N PRO A 152 3.59 25.53 -8.44
CA PRO A 152 2.99 26.09 -7.23
C PRO A 152 2.78 25.01 -6.18
N PRO A 153 3.12 25.26 -4.90
CA PRO A 153 2.99 24.28 -3.82
C PRO A 153 1.54 23.83 -3.55
N GLU A 154 0.56 24.62 -3.95
CA GLU A 154 -0.88 24.33 -3.81
C GLU A 154 -1.36 23.09 -4.60
N LEU A 155 -0.55 22.57 -5.52
CA LEU A 155 -0.87 21.41 -6.35
C LEU A 155 -0.24 20.10 -5.88
N MET A 156 0.56 20.15 -4.84
CA MET A 156 0.94 18.99 -4.05
C MET A 156 -0.20 18.57 -3.11
N THR A 157 -1.42 18.47 -3.61
CA THR A 157 -2.48 17.78 -2.88
C THR A 157 -2.07 16.32 -2.84
N TRP A 158 -1.63 15.88 -1.68
CA TRP A 158 -1.26 14.50 -1.41
C TRP A 158 -2.43 13.61 -1.82
N PHE A 159 -2.22 12.80 -2.84
CA PHE A 159 -3.17 11.76 -3.21
C PHE A 159 -3.25 10.79 -2.03
N ARG A 160 -4.45 10.64 -1.48
CA ARG A 160 -4.70 9.70 -0.37
C ARG A 160 -4.69 8.29 -0.91
N LEU A 161 -3.61 7.55 -0.65
CA LEU A 161 -3.43 6.19 -1.18
C LEU A 161 -4.23 5.15 -0.40
N GLY A 162 -4.59 5.43 0.86
CA GLY A 162 -5.33 4.53 1.75
C GLY A 162 -6.55 3.85 1.11
N PRO A 163 -7.49 4.59 0.48
CA PRO A 163 -8.62 4.00 -0.22
C PRO A 163 -8.23 3.03 -1.34
N SER A 164 -7.18 3.35 -2.10
CA SER A 164 -6.68 2.47 -3.17
C SER A 164 -6.06 1.19 -2.61
N ILE A 165 -5.35 1.27 -1.47
CA ILE A 165 -4.79 0.10 -0.79
C ILE A 165 -5.91 -0.81 -0.29
N PHE A 166 -6.99 -0.24 0.25
CA PHE A 166 -8.16 -1.02 0.65
C PHE A 166 -8.80 -1.75 -0.54
N VAL A 167 -8.98 -1.06 -1.67
CA VAL A 167 -9.50 -1.70 -2.90
C VAL A 167 -8.61 -2.86 -3.33
N GLY A 168 -7.28 -2.66 -3.33
CA GLY A 168 -6.33 -3.71 -3.68
C GLY A 168 -6.43 -4.93 -2.77
N ALA A 169 -6.46 -4.72 -1.45
CA ALA A 169 -6.61 -5.78 -0.47
C ALA A 169 -7.97 -6.51 -0.61
N ALA A 170 -9.06 -5.77 -0.88
CA ALA A 170 -10.38 -6.36 -1.07
C ALA A 170 -10.45 -7.21 -2.34
N VAL A 171 -9.88 -6.74 -3.45
CA VAL A 171 -9.80 -7.51 -4.71
C VAL A 171 -9.01 -8.80 -4.48
N MET A 172 -7.84 -8.74 -3.83
CA MET A 172 -7.05 -9.91 -3.49
C MET A 172 -7.87 -10.93 -2.68
N VAL A 173 -8.62 -10.50 -1.65
CA VAL A 173 -9.50 -11.39 -0.89
C VAL A 173 -10.56 -12.04 -1.78
N LEU A 174 -11.19 -11.27 -2.67
CA LEU A 174 -12.22 -11.78 -3.58
C LEU A 174 -11.67 -12.83 -4.55
N MET A 175 -10.47 -12.61 -5.07
CA MET A 175 -9.82 -13.56 -6.00
C MET A 175 -9.52 -14.90 -5.31
N HIS A 176 -9.13 -14.86 -4.03
CA HIS A 176 -8.81 -16.07 -3.25
C HIS A 176 -10.01 -16.66 -2.48
N TRP A 177 -11.21 -16.05 -2.60
CA TRP A 177 -12.39 -16.51 -1.87
C TRP A 177 -12.84 -17.91 -2.26
N GLY A 178 -12.71 -18.27 -3.53
CA GLY A 178 -13.14 -19.56 -4.09
C GLY A 178 -12.09 -20.67 -4.09
N GLU A 179 -10.82 -20.36 -3.72
CA GLU A 179 -9.70 -21.30 -3.81
C GLU A 179 -9.47 -22.12 -2.53
N GLN A 180 -10.37 -22.02 -1.56
CA GLN A 180 -10.24 -22.76 -0.30
C GLN A 180 -10.75 -24.20 -0.50
N PRO A 181 -9.98 -25.23 -0.15
CA PRO A 181 -10.41 -26.63 -0.14
C PRO A 181 -11.46 -26.87 0.94
#